data_078918cfb7e4653c3643e26fad7d3be4
#
_entry.id   078918cfb7e4653c3643e26fad7d3be4
#
_cell.length_a   1.000
_cell.length_b   1.000
_cell.length_c   1.000
_cell.angle_alpha   90.00
_cell.angle_beta   90.00
_cell.angle_gamma   90.00
#
_symmetry.space_group_name_H-M   'P 1'
#
loop_
_entity.id
_entity.type
_entity.pdbx_description
1 polymer ?
#
loop_
_entity_poly.entity_id
_entity_poly.type
_entity_poly.pdbx_seq_one_letter_code
_entity_poly.pdbx_strand_id
1 'polypeptide(L)'
;KILNFSFSEVDLNLFNNESFHDENFDFINDLKSEPILFHFDEKWINGSYINKFKNIQPDSLDALNSFLIKIINSKNKDIIITTGINTNNFLDKFKESFNNLNQNIYKRQDANNSIFLITDTSFLQLKYLISKSSTIISCHGAVTHVSNAMNKFIIDIYDQSEESFYKRWNSHFRNYKYIYRKDFKDLSNDILKLL
;
A
#
# COMPACT_ATOMS: atom_id res chain seq x y z
N LYS A 1 0.86 38.39 7.14
CA LYS A 1 2.20 37.85 6.76
C LYS A 1 1.98 36.39 6.47
N ILE A 2 1.97 36.02 5.19
CA ILE A 2 1.96 34.65 4.72
C ILE A 2 3.41 34.17 4.90
N LEU A 3 3.63 33.21 5.81
CA LEU A 3 4.90 32.51 5.91
C LEU A 3 5.04 31.64 4.65
N ASN A 4 5.85 32.07 3.70
CA ASN A 4 6.31 31.22 2.61
C ASN A 4 7.27 30.20 3.20
N PHE A 5 6.79 29.00 3.51
CA PHE A 5 7.65 27.85 3.70
C PHE A 5 8.08 27.35 2.32
N SER A 6 9.27 27.75 1.88
CA SER A 6 9.94 26.99 0.83
C SER A 6 10.46 25.70 1.46
N PHE A 7 9.88 24.57 1.09
CA PHE A 7 10.53 23.29 1.35
C PHE A 7 11.85 23.29 0.59
N SER A 8 12.95 23.38 1.30
CA SER A 8 14.28 23.34 0.71
C SER A 8 14.59 21.91 0.27
N GLU A 9 15.44 21.75 -0.76
CA GLU A 9 15.95 20.46 -1.24
C GLU A 9 16.57 19.59 -0.12
N VAL A 10 16.89 20.18 1.02
CA VAL A 10 17.41 19.49 2.22
C VAL A 10 16.44 18.45 2.78
N ASP A 11 15.13 18.71 2.69
CA ASP A 11 14.13 17.78 3.24
C ASP A 11 13.97 16.52 2.38
N LEU A 12 14.24 16.60 1.08
CA LEU A 12 14.25 15.44 0.19
C LEU A 12 15.45 14.52 0.44
N ASN A 13 16.59 15.07 0.85
CA ASN A 13 17.79 14.30 1.15
C ASN A 13 17.70 13.50 2.45
N LEU A 14 16.95 13.96 3.45
CA LEU A 14 16.66 13.20 4.67
C LEU A 14 15.92 11.88 4.39
N PHE A 15 15.15 11.81 3.31
CA PHE A 15 14.46 10.57 2.90
C PHE A 15 15.35 9.64 2.07
N ASN A 16 16.42 10.12 1.45
CA ASN A 16 17.23 9.35 0.50
C ASN A 16 18.54 8.79 1.09
N ASN A 17 19.03 9.29 2.24
CA ASN A 17 20.40 9.04 2.68
C ASN A 17 20.58 7.97 3.76
N GLU A 18 19.54 7.33 4.25
CA GLU A 18 19.70 6.15 5.08
C GLU A 18 19.58 4.91 4.21
N SER A 19 20.69 4.24 3.95
CA SER A 19 20.71 2.88 3.43
C SER A 19 20.17 1.93 4.51
N PHE A 20 18.84 1.92 4.69
CA PHE A 20 18.20 0.93 5.53
C PHE A 20 18.40 -0.43 4.84
N HIS A 21 19.14 -1.28 5.49
CA HIS A 21 19.32 -2.67 5.12
C HIS A 21 18.75 -3.53 6.26
N ASP A 22 17.82 -4.39 5.93
CA ASP A 22 17.29 -5.40 6.83
C ASP A 22 17.36 -6.73 6.07
N GLU A 23 18.19 -7.64 6.52
CA GLU A 23 18.44 -8.94 5.89
C GLU A 23 17.12 -9.73 5.69
N ASN A 24 16.12 -9.49 6.54
CA ASN A 24 14.82 -10.12 6.37
C ASN A 24 14.12 -9.74 5.05
N PHE A 25 14.52 -8.62 4.42
CA PHE A 25 13.94 -8.14 3.16
C PHE A 25 14.83 -8.37 1.94
N ASP A 26 15.91 -9.14 2.04
CA ASP A 26 16.80 -9.43 0.92
C ASP A 26 16.09 -10.09 -0.26
N PHE A 27 15.01 -10.84 0.00
CA PHE A 27 14.19 -11.44 -1.04
C PHE A 27 13.66 -10.42 -2.07
N ILE A 28 13.57 -9.13 -1.71
CA ILE A 28 13.09 -8.07 -2.61
C ILE A 28 14.09 -7.83 -3.74
N ASN A 29 15.38 -8.02 -3.48
CA ASN A 29 16.43 -7.85 -4.48
C ASN A 29 16.37 -8.95 -5.55
N ASP A 30 15.75 -10.10 -5.23
CA ASP A 30 15.59 -11.24 -6.15
C ASP A 30 14.30 -11.17 -6.98
N LEU A 31 13.44 -10.16 -6.76
CA LEU A 31 12.24 -9.97 -7.54
C LEU A 31 12.58 -9.58 -8.98
N LYS A 32 11.84 -10.14 -9.94
CA LYS A 32 12.04 -9.89 -11.37
C LYS A 32 11.75 -8.46 -11.80
N SER A 33 10.93 -7.76 -11.04
CA SER A 33 10.53 -6.37 -11.29
C SER A 33 10.09 -5.71 -9.99
N GLU A 34 10.03 -4.38 -9.98
CA GLU A 34 9.46 -3.65 -8.84
C GLU A 34 8.02 -4.09 -8.57
N PRO A 35 7.70 -4.58 -7.36
CA PRO A 35 6.38 -5.11 -7.01
C PRO A 35 5.30 -4.01 -6.91
N ILE A 36 4.05 -4.44 -6.79
CA ILE A 36 2.93 -3.60 -6.37
C ILE A 36 2.77 -3.76 -4.86
N LEU A 37 2.82 -2.66 -4.10
CA LEU A 37 2.58 -2.66 -2.66
C LEU A 37 1.12 -2.31 -2.37
N PHE A 38 0.48 -3.19 -1.64
CA PHE A 38 -0.89 -3.06 -1.17
C PHE A 38 -0.88 -2.88 0.35
N HIS A 39 -1.03 -1.65 0.83
CA HIS A 39 -1.07 -1.38 2.27
C HIS A 39 -2.49 -1.54 2.80
N PHE A 40 -2.72 -2.65 3.49
CA PHE A 40 -4.02 -3.06 4.03
C PHE A 40 -4.06 -2.81 5.54
N ASP A 41 -4.30 -1.57 5.91
CA ASP A 41 -4.39 -1.14 7.31
C ASP A 41 -5.84 -1.13 7.83
N GLU A 42 -6.01 -0.75 9.10
CA GLU A 42 -7.30 -0.66 9.77
C GLU A 42 -8.30 0.29 9.07
N LYS A 43 -7.81 1.22 8.25
CA LYS A 43 -8.66 2.15 7.50
C LYS A 43 -9.52 1.46 6.44
N TRP A 44 -9.14 0.28 5.99
CA TRP A 44 -9.98 -0.54 5.11
C TRP A 44 -11.30 -0.93 5.77
N ILE A 45 -11.28 -1.10 7.10
CA ILE A 45 -12.47 -1.48 7.89
C ILE A 45 -13.18 -0.23 8.42
N ASN A 46 -12.45 0.66 9.07
CA ASN A 46 -13.02 1.72 9.88
C ASN A 46 -13.01 3.12 9.20
N GLY A 47 -12.32 3.28 8.08
CA GLY A 47 -12.18 4.56 7.39
C GLY A 47 -11.04 5.40 7.92
N SER A 48 -11.30 6.35 8.81
CA SER A 48 -10.27 7.13 9.47
C SER A 48 -10.32 6.98 10.99
N TYR A 49 -9.32 7.50 11.68
CA TYR A 49 -9.32 7.52 13.15
C TYR A 49 -10.43 8.42 13.74
N ILE A 50 -10.89 9.41 12.97
CA ILE A 50 -11.87 10.41 13.41
C ILE A 50 -13.27 10.05 12.93
N ASN A 51 -13.39 9.66 11.67
CA ASN A 51 -14.65 9.38 11.01
C ASN A 51 -14.78 7.89 10.66
N LYS A 52 -15.94 7.31 10.98
CA LYS A 52 -16.30 5.96 10.54
C LYS A 52 -16.89 6.05 9.15
N PHE A 53 -16.19 5.50 8.18
CA PHE A 53 -16.66 5.39 6.80
C PHE A 53 -17.08 3.96 6.48
N LYS A 54 -17.61 3.80 5.27
CA LYS A 54 -17.98 2.49 4.75
C LYS A 54 -16.79 1.53 4.82
N ASN A 55 -17.03 0.35 5.38
CA ASN A 55 -16.09 -0.76 5.31
C ASN A 55 -15.87 -1.15 3.84
N ILE A 56 -14.63 -1.22 3.43
CA ILE A 56 -14.21 -1.58 2.06
C ILE A 56 -13.34 -2.84 2.06
N GLN A 57 -13.31 -3.55 3.18
CA GLN A 57 -12.65 -4.85 3.27
C GLN A 57 -13.27 -5.84 2.28
N PRO A 58 -12.48 -6.76 1.71
CA PRO A 58 -13.03 -7.85 0.90
C PRO A 58 -14.11 -8.65 1.65
N ASP A 59 -15.19 -9.00 0.96
CA ASP A 59 -16.31 -9.76 1.54
C ASP A 59 -15.92 -11.20 1.91
N SER A 60 -14.87 -11.73 1.25
CA SER A 60 -14.32 -13.06 1.51
C SER A 60 -12.85 -13.16 1.13
N LEU A 61 -12.17 -14.20 1.61
CA LEU A 61 -10.81 -14.52 1.20
C LEU A 61 -10.73 -14.81 -0.31
N ASP A 62 -11.76 -15.43 -0.88
CA ASP A 62 -11.84 -15.71 -2.31
C ASP A 62 -11.95 -14.43 -3.14
N ALA A 63 -12.67 -13.42 -2.64
CA ALA A 63 -12.75 -12.12 -3.29
C ALA A 63 -11.38 -11.43 -3.33
N LEU A 64 -10.63 -11.44 -2.21
CA LEU A 64 -9.26 -10.93 -2.16
C LEU A 64 -8.34 -11.73 -3.09
N ASN A 65 -8.36 -13.05 -3.02
CA ASN A 65 -7.56 -13.91 -3.87
C ASN A 65 -7.81 -13.64 -5.35
N SER A 66 -9.07 -13.60 -5.76
CA SER A 66 -9.46 -13.33 -7.16
C SER A 66 -8.95 -11.96 -7.63
N PHE A 67 -8.99 -10.95 -6.78
CA PHE A 67 -8.45 -9.63 -7.09
C PHE A 67 -6.94 -9.65 -7.28
N LEU A 68 -6.18 -10.25 -6.36
CA LEU A 68 -4.72 -10.35 -6.42
C LEU A 68 -4.26 -11.14 -7.66
N ILE A 69 -4.92 -12.25 -7.97
CA ILE A 69 -4.64 -13.05 -9.18
C ILE A 69 -4.89 -12.22 -10.46
N LYS A 70 -5.95 -11.42 -10.50
CA LYS A 70 -6.20 -10.52 -11.65
C LYS A 70 -5.09 -9.49 -11.82
N ILE A 71 -4.57 -8.92 -10.73
CA ILE A 71 -3.42 -8.00 -10.79
C ILE A 71 -2.19 -8.73 -11.36
N ILE A 72 -1.86 -9.90 -10.80
CA ILE A 72 -0.72 -10.70 -11.24
C ILE A 72 -0.82 -10.99 -12.74
N ASN A 73 -1.96 -11.50 -13.19
CA ASN A 73 -2.18 -11.89 -14.59
C ASN A 73 -2.13 -10.68 -15.55
N SER A 74 -2.61 -9.51 -15.11
CA SER A 74 -2.65 -8.31 -15.97
C SER A 74 -1.32 -7.56 -16.00
N LYS A 75 -0.55 -7.56 -14.91
CA LYS A 75 0.68 -6.75 -14.77
C LYS A 75 1.95 -7.56 -14.76
N ASN A 76 1.87 -8.87 -14.56
CA ASN A 76 3.02 -9.77 -14.42
C ASN A 76 4.03 -9.26 -13.38
N LYS A 77 3.52 -8.84 -12.21
CA LYS A 77 4.31 -8.30 -11.10
C LYS A 77 4.02 -9.05 -9.82
N ASP A 78 5.03 -9.12 -8.97
CA ASP A 78 4.88 -9.57 -7.59
C ASP A 78 4.04 -8.56 -6.79
N ILE A 79 3.38 -9.06 -5.74
CA ILE A 79 2.57 -8.23 -4.84
C ILE A 79 3.15 -8.32 -3.44
N ILE A 80 3.28 -7.17 -2.78
CA ILE A 80 3.58 -7.08 -1.36
C ILE A 80 2.35 -6.51 -0.66
N ILE A 81 1.83 -7.24 0.31
CA ILE A 81 0.76 -6.79 1.19
C ILE A 81 1.39 -6.46 2.54
N THR A 82 1.21 -5.23 3.00
CA THR A 82 1.62 -4.81 4.35
C THR A 82 0.40 -4.51 5.19
N THR A 83 0.50 -4.73 6.50
CA THR A 83 -0.58 -4.44 7.45
C THR A 83 -0.30 -3.14 8.21
N GLY A 84 -1.34 -2.57 8.83
CA GLY A 84 -1.21 -1.51 9.83
C GLY A 84 -0.74 -2.05 11.18
N ILE A 85 -0.74 -1.16 12.18
CA ILE A 85 -0.35 -1.49 13.57
C ILE A 85 -1.39 -2.42 14.23
N ASN A 86 -2.66 -2.25 13.87
CA ASN A 86 -3.73 -3.05 14.44
C ASN A 86 -3.88 -4.37 13.70
N THR A 87 -4.05 -5.45 14.45
CA THR A 87 -4.34 -6.77 13.89
C THR A 87 -5.69 -6.78 13.17
N ASN A 88 -5.76 -7.53 12.11
CA ASN A 88 -6.97 -7.71 11.32
C ASN A 88 -7.25 -9.21 11.16
N ASN A 89 -8.27 -9.69 11.83
CA ASN A 89 -8.68 -11.11 11.82
C ASN A 89 -8.89 -11.65 10.39
N PHE A 90 -9.22 -10.78 9.42
CA PHE A 90 -9.37 -11.19 8.04
C PHE A 90 -8.01 -11.55 7.42
N LEU A 91 -6.99 -10.71 7.65
CA LEU A 91 -5.63 -10.99 7.17
C LEU A 91 -4.96 -12.12 7.95
N ASP A 92 -5.29 -12.31 9.21
CA ASP A 92 -4.82 -13.48 9.99
C ASP A 92 -5.26 -14.80 9.36
N LYS A 93 -6.53 -14.90 8.93
CA LYS A 93 -7.03 -16.06 8.18
C LYS A 93 -6.40 -16.15 6.78
N PHE A 94 -6.17 -15.01 6.12
CA PHE A 94 -5.52 -14.99 4.82
C PHE A 94 -4.10 -15.54 4.89
N LYS A 95 -3.37 -15.23 5.97
CA LYS A 95 -2.01 -15.69 6.26
C LYS A 95 -1.90 -17.22 6.29
N GLU A 96 -2.94 -17.95 6.68
CA GLU A 96 -2.95 -19.42 6.73
C GLU A 96 -2.69 -20.07 5.35
N SER A 97 -2.93 -19.34 4.27
CA SER A 97 -2.67 -19.79 2.90
C SER A 97 -1.22 -19.52 2.41
N PHE A 98 -0.35 -19.05 3.26
CA PHE A 98 1.04 -18.69 2.93
C PHE A 98 2.04 -19.56 3.67
N ASN A 99 3.20 -19.75 3.06
CA ASN A 99 4.37 -20.32 3.73
C ASN A 99 5.09 -19.23 4.53
N ASN A 100 5.40 -19.51 5.78
CA ASN A 100 6.20 -18.60 6.61
C ASN A 100 7.67 -18.66 6.12
N LEU A 101 8.22 -17.51 5.76
CA LEU A 101 9.64 -17.39 5.40
C LEU A 101 10.48 -16.96 6.60
N ASN A 102 9.95 -16.06 7.43
CA ASN A 102 10.61 -15.49 8.59
C ASN A 102 9.54 -14.84 9.49
N GLN A 103 9.83 -14.59 10.76
CA GLN A 103 8.94 -14.07 11.82
C GLN A 103 7.59 -13.48 11.38
N ASN A 104 7.63 -12.47 10.52
CA ASN A 104 6.46 -11.70 10.06
C ASN A 104 6.33 -11.62 8.53
N ILE A 105 7.10 -12.43 7.80
CA ILE A 105 7.10 -12.46 6.33
C ILE A 105 6.57 -13.81 5.85
N TYR A 106 5.52 -13.76 5.06
CA TYR A 106 4.82 -14.91 4.52
C TYR A 106 4.80 -14.82 3.01
N LYS A 107 5.00 -15.95 2.32
CA LYS A 107 5.05 -16.01 0.86
C LYS A 107 4.09 -17.06 0.32
N ARG A 108 3.39 -16.70 -0.74
CA ARG A 108 2.64 -17.63 -1.58
C ARG A 108 3.06 -17.46 -3.03
N GLN A 109 3.24 -18.58 -3.72
CA GLN A 109 3.51 -18.57 -5.15
C GLN A 109 2.20 -18.64 -5.93
N ASP A 110 2.03 -17.73 -6.91
CA ASP A 110 0.91 -17.73 -7.84
C ASP A 110 1.45 -17.66 -9.28
N ALA A 111 1.34 -18.77 -10.01
CA ALA A 111 1.94 -18.91 -11.34
C ALA A 111 3.45 -18.53 -11.34
N ASN A 112 3.82 -17.51 -12.09
CA ASN A 112 5.21 -17.05 -12.20
C ASN A 112 5.58 -15.92 -11.21
N ASN A 113 4.62 -15.45 -10.42
CA ASN A 113 4.79 -14.34 -9.48
C ASN A 113 4.50 -14.76 -8.05
N SER A 114 4.96 -13.97 -7.11
CA SER A 114 4.77 -14.20 -5.69
C SER A 114 3.88 -13.15 -5.06
N ILE A 115 3.13 -13.56 -4.04
CA ILE A 115 2.46 -12.66 -3.12
C ILE A 115 3.17 -12.78 -1.78
N PHE A 116 3.60 -11.65 -1.25
CA PHE A 116 4.18 -11.55 0.09
C PHE A 116 3.19 -10.85 1.01
N LEU A 117 2.96 -11.43 2.16
CA LEU A 117 2.23 -10.79 3.26
C LEU A 117 3.24 -10.48 4.36
N ILE A 118 3.37 -9.21 4.72
CA ILE A 118 4.32 -8.73 5.72
C ILE A 118 3.53 -8.02 6.82
N THR A 119 3.58 -8.57 8.02
CA THR A 119 2.89 -8.04 9.19
C THR A 119 3.84 -7.25 10.08
N ASP A 120 3.31 -6.37 10.93
CA ASP A 120 4.06 -5.65 11.96
C ASP A 120 5.31 -4.90 11.44
N THR A 121 5.19 -4.28 10.26
CA THR A 121 6.28 -3.49 9.71
C THR A 121 6.54 -2.22 10.53
N SER A 122 7.79 -1.98 10.90
CA SER A 122 8.22 -0.67 11.40
C SER A 122 8.10 0.39 10.30
N PHE A 123 8.12 1.65 10.68
CA PHE A 123 8.10 2.75 9.69
C PHE A 123 9.28 2.69 8.71
N LEU A 124 10.48 2.34 9.17
CA LEU A 124 11.66 2.23 8.30
C LEU A 124 11.54 1.06 7.32
N GLN A 125 11.03 -0.08 7.77
CA GLN A 125 10.73 -1.23 6.91
C GLN A 125 9.69 -0.88 5.86
N LEU A 126 8.59 -0.24 6.26
CA LEU A 126 7.54 0.20 5.32
C LEU A 126 8.08 1.21 4.30
N LYS A 127 8.88 2.19 4.75
CA LYS A 127 9.59 3.14 3.87
C LYS A 127 10.46 2.42 2.85
N TYR A 128 11.22 1.40 3.28
CA TYR A 128 12.05 0.59 2.40
C TYR A 128 11.20 -0.16 1.36
N LEU A 129 10.12 -0.82 1.78
CA LEU A 129 9.19 -1.53 0.89
C LEU A 129 8.57 -0.58 -0.15
N ILE A 130 8.17 0.62 0.26
CA ILE A 130 7.68 1.67 -0.65
C ILE A 130 8.76 2.04 -1.68
N SER A 131 10.02 2.22 -1.24
CA SER A 131 11.12 2.60 -2.14
C SER A 131 11.37 1.57 -3.23
N LYS A 132 11.13 0.29 -2.95
CA LYS A 132 11.32 -0.84 -3.86
C LYS A 132 10.10 -1.18 -4.71
N SER A 133 8.97 -0.54 -4.46
CA SER A 133 7.71 -0.79 -5.18
C SER A 133 7.49 0.21 -6.31
N SER A 134 6.83 -0.23 -7.39
CA SER A 134 6.46 0.64 -8.52
C SER A 134 5.15 1.38 -8.29
N THR A 135 4.22 0.74 -7.61
CA THR A 135 2.86 1.24 -7.38
C THR A 135 2.46 0.97 -5.93
N ILE A 136 1.85 1.95 -5.33
CA ILE A 136 1.35 1.89 -3.94
C ILE A 136 -0.17 2.03 -3.96
N ILE A 137 -0.85 1.08 -3.35
CA ILE A 137 -2.31 1.11 -3.16
C ILE A 137 -2.58 1.18 -1.66
N SER A 138 -3.22 2.24 -1.20
CA SER A 138 -3.50 2.43 0.23
C SER A 138 -4.72 3.31 0.48
N CYS A 139 -5.28 3.22 1.67
CA CYS A 139 -6.14 4.29 2.18
C CYS A 139 -5.29 5.52 2.53
N HIS A 140 -5.87 6.72 2.34
CA HIS A 140 -5.16 7.98 2.57
C HIS A 140 -4.51 8.06 3.95
N GLY A 141 -3.24 8.48 3.99
CA GLY A 141 -2.48 8.59 5.24
C GLY A 141 -0.99 8.74 5.02
N ALA A 142 -0.19 8.46 6.05
CA ALA A 142 1.27 8.61 6.01
C ALA A 142 1.91 7.86 4.83
N VAL A 143 1.41 6.69 4.48
CA VAL A 143 1.91 5.88 3.35
C VAL A 143 1.82 6.64 2.04
N THR A 144 0.70 7.34 1.76
CA THR A 144 0.54 8.14 0.53
C THR A 144 1.53 9.30 0.46
N HIS A 145 1.78 9.98 1.58
CA HIS A 145 2.75 11.08 1.64
C HIS A 145 4.19 10.60 1.45
N VAL A 146 4.58 9.51 2.11
CA VAL A 146 5.91 8.89 1.93
C VAL A 146 6.09 8.43 0.47
N SER A 147 5.07 7.82 -0.11
CA SER A 147 5.09 7.35 -1.50
C SER A 147 5.26 8.50 -2.50
N ASN A 148 4.57 9.64 -2.26
CA ASN A 148 4.74 10.83 -3.08
C ASN A 148 6.15 11.42 -2.96
N ALA A 149 6.71 11.49 -1.74
CA ALA A 149 8.08 11.95 -1.53
C ALA A 149 9.11 11.09 -2.28
N MET A 150 8.81 9.80 -2.49
CA MET A 150 9.62 8.86 -3.28
C MET A 150 9.23 8.78 -4.77
N ASN A 151 8.37 9.69 -5.23
CA ASN A 151 7.90 9.76 -6.62
C ASN A 151 7.29 8.45 -7.15
N LYS A 152 6.61 7.69 -6.28
CA LYS A 152 5.93 6.43 -6.65
C LYS A 152 4.57 6.70 -7.27
N PHE A 153 4.08 5.78 -8.11
CA PHE A 153 2.69 5.83 -8.56
C PHE A 153 1.77 5.42 -7.42
N ILE A 154 0.77 6.26 -7.13
CA ILE A 154 -0.11 6.09 -5.96
C ILE A 154 -1.56 5.96 -6.41
N ILE A 155 -2.23 4.91 -5.93
CA ILE A 155 -3.68 4.77 -5.96
C ILE A 155 -4.17 4.95 -4.52
N ASP A 156 -4.74 6.11 -4.25
CA ASP A 156 -5.18 6.56 -2.94
C ASP A 156 -6.70 6.35 -2.77
N ILE A 157 -7.11 5.81 -1.63
CA ILE A 157 -8.51 5.47 -1.37
C ILE A 157 -9.01 6.29 -0.19
N TYR A 158 -10.05 7.11 -0.41
CA TYR A 158 -10.66 7.91 0.64
C TYR A 158 -12.16 8.11 0.41
N ASP A 159 -12.86 8.61 1.43
CA ASP A 159 -14.28 8.89 1.32
C ASP A 159 -14.54 10.17 0.53
N GLN A 160 -15.57 10.17 -0.32
CA GLN A 160 -15.92 11.31 -1.14
C GLN A 160 -16.24 12.57 -0.30
N SER A 161 -16.81 12.40 0.88
CA SER A 161 -17.12 13.51 1.79
C SER A 161 -15.89 14.26 2.28
N GLU A 162 -14.70 13.63 2.23
CA GLU A 162 -13.43 14.23 2.65
C GLU A 162 -12.58 14.76 1.48
N GLU A 163 -13.09 14.73 0.27
CA GLU A 163 -12.35 15.15 -0.92
C GLU A 163 -11.74 16.54 -0.80
N SER A 164 -12.52 17.52 -0.34
CA SER A 164 -12.07 18.91 -0.18
C SER A 164 -10.96 19.06 0.85
N PHE A 165 -10.97 18.21 1.89
CA PHE A 165 -9.94 18.17 2.91
C PHE A 165 -8.64 17.58 2.33
N TYR A 166 -8.71 16.40 1.71
CA TYR A 166 -7.53 15.73 1.17
C TYR A 166 -6.91 16.46 -0.03
N LYS A 167 -7.70 17.10 -0.89
CA LYS A 167 -7.18 17.91 -2.00
C LYS A 167 -6.21 19.01 -1.56
N ARG A 168 -6.35 19.54 -0.35
CA ARG A 168 -5.38 20.53 0.19
C ARG A 168 -4.01 19.92 0.44
N TRP A 169 -3.96 18.63 0.81
CA TRP A 169 -2.72 17.95 1.17
C TRP A 169 -2.07 17.22 0.00
N ASN A 170 -2.84 16.81 -1.00
CA ASN A 170 -2.37 16.01 -2.12
C ASN A 170 -2.34 16.75 -3.47
N SER A 171 -2.70 18.05 -3.50
CA SER A 171 -2.74 18.85 -4.73
C SER A 171 -1.37 18.95 -5.45
N HIS A 172 -0.27 18.74 -4.73
CA HIS A 172 1.09 18.75 -5.25
C HIS A 172 1.60 17.36 -5.66
N PHE A 173 0.82 16.30 -5.45
CA PHE A 173 1.22 14.96 -5.84
C PHE A 173 1.25 14.81 -7.35
N ARG A 174 2.31 14.18 -7.90
CA ARG A 174 2.52 14.09 -9.35
C ARG A 174 2.01 12.79 -9.93
N ASN A 175 2.49 11.66 -9.42
CA ASN A 175 2.14 10.32 -9.89
C ASN A 175 0.99 9.75 -9.05
N TYR A 176 -0.18 10.36 -9.16
CA TYR A 176 -1.26 10.19 -8.20
C TYR A 176 -2.61 10.00 -8.88
N LYS A 177 -3.35 9.00 -8.43
CA LYS A 177 -4.76 8.77 -8.73
C LYS A 177 -5.49 8.48 -7.43
N TYR A 178 -6.78 8.77 -7.39
CA TYR A 178 -7.60 8.44 -6.25
C TYR A 178 -8.89 7.73 -6.66
N ILE A 179 -9.43 6.98 -5.72
CA ILE A 179 -10.71 6.28 -5.85
C ILE A 179 -11.52 6.55 -4.58
N TYR A 180 -12.81 6.80 -4.73
CA TYR A 180 -13.69 6.89 -3.57
C TYR A 180 -14.01 5.52 -2.99
N ARG A 181 -14.18 5.48 -1.67
CA ARG A 181 -14.60 4.30 -0.92
C ARG A 181 -15.94 3.78 -1.46
N LYS A 182 -15.99 2.49 -1.73
CA LYS A 182 -17.17 1.76 -2.19
C LYS A 182 -17.04 0.28 -1.82
N ASP A 183 -18.02 -0.55 -2.16
CA ASP A 183 -17.92 -2.00 -1.94
C ASP A 183 -16.67 -2.57 -2.61
N PHE A 184 -16.04 -3.57 -1.99
CA PHE A 184 -14.76 -4.11 -2.45
C PHE A 184 -14.79 -4.58 -3.91
N LYS A 185 -15.91 -5.15 -4.35
CA LYS A 185 -16.09 -5.59 -5.74
C LYS A 185 -15.89 -4.43 -6.73
N ASP A 186 -16.53 -3.30 -6.49
CA ASP A 186 -16.45 -2.13 -7.37
C ASP A 186 -15.09 -1.42 -7.20
N LEU A 187 -14.60 -1.34 -5.97
CA LEU A 187 -13.29 -0.78 -5.66
C LEU A 187 -12.16 -1.54 -6.37
N SER A 188 -12.18 -2.86 -6.28
CA SER A 188 -11.19 -3.72 -6.93
C SER A 188 -11.20 -3.58 -8.45
N ASN A 189 -12.38 -3.45 -9.06
CA ASN A 189 -12.49 -3.20 -10.50
C ASN A 189 -11.91 -1.84 -10.91
N ASP A 190 -12.11 -0.80 -10.10
CA ASP A 190 -11.55 0.52 -10.40
C ASP A 190 -10.03 0.56 -10.18
N ILE A 191 -9.51 -0.13 -9.17
CA ILE A 191 -8.06 -0.30 -8.99
C ILE A 191 -7.45 -0.97 -10.23
N LEU A 192 -8.06 -2.05 -10.73
CA LEU A 192 -7.58 -2.77 -11.91
C LEU A 192 -7.54 -1.91 -13.19
N LYS A 193 -8.47 -0.96 -13.33
CA LYS A 193 -8.46 -0.01 -14.47
C LYS A 193 -7.35 1.02 -14.38
N LEU A 194 -6.93 1.38 -13.16
CA LEU A 194 -5.88 2.37 -12.95
C LEU A 194 -4.47 1.78 -13.00
N LEU A 195 -4.34 0.49 -12.67
CA LEU A 195 -3.09 -0.26 -12.85
C LEU A 195 -2.80 -0.49 -14.33
#